data_59eb63b6cd4e825e088d8400b8482bf7
#
_entry.id   59eb63b6cd4e825e088d8400b8482bf7
#
_cell.length_a   1.000
_cell.length_b   1.000
_cell.length_c   1.000
_cell.angle_alpha   90.00
_cell.angle_beta   90.00
_cell.angle_gamma   90.00
#
_symmetry.space_group_name_H-M   'P 1'
#
loop_
_entity.id
_entity.type
_entity.pdbx_description
1 polymer ?
#
loop_
_entity_poly.entity_id
_entity_poly.type
_entity_poly.pdbx_seq_one_letter_code
_entity_poly.pdbx_strand_id
1 'polypeptide(L)'
;ERKDMKNLFKYASEHWKALLAIVAILIVQAYCDLSLPAYTSDIVNVGIQQGGVEDHIPDAISAEDMETLLLFTSEKDGKTVLSAYEKDDKTYEEQAYVLKDTVKEDTDRTEKLSGILAAPMMMAAGFESGSDMTADIEEQLKAQLPPEMISEDMTVLDILKMMPQEQKQAFVSEIEKKTEELPDTITEQAAVNYVKEAYADLGIDMDELQFRYLFSTGAKMIGLAFLGMVASVLVGFLASRVGAAAGRDLRGRVFKKVVGYSSNEFRSEEHTS
;
A
#
# COMPACT_ATOMS: atom_id res chain seq x y z
N GLU A 1 0.29 -46.79 -18.90
CA GLU A 1 0.20 -45.35 -18.54
C GLU A 1 0.85 -45.01 -17.17
N ARG A 2 0.56 -45.78 -16.10
CA ARG A 2 1.12 -45.48 -14.75
C ARG A 2 2.61 -45.84 -14.61
N LYS A 3 3.13 -46.78 -15.39
CA LYS A 3 4.55 -47.16 -15.45
C LYS A 3 5.38 -46.15 -16.25
N ASP A 4 4.78 -45.55 -17.26
CA ASP A 4 5.47 -44.60 -18.16
C ASP A 4 5.65 -43.24 -17.46
N MET A 5 4.67 -42.81 -16.67
CA MET A 5 4.80 -41.60 -15.83
C MET A 5 5.90 -41.73 -14.76
N LYS A 6 6.05 -42.91 -14.10
CA LYS A 6 7.15 -43.15 -13.15
C LYS A 6 8.54 -43.07 -13.80
N ASN A 7 8.63 -43.51 -15.04
CA ASN A 7 9.89 -43.41 -15.79
C ASN A 7 10.23 -41.98 -16.17
N LEU A 8 9.22 -41.15 -16.56
CA LEU A 8 9.42 -39.73 -16.83
C LEU A 8 9.89 -38.95 -15.57
N PHE A 9 9.31 -39.24 -14.40
CA PHE A 9 9.78 -38.67 -13.13
C PHE A 9 11.21 -39.05 -12.78
N LYS A 10 11.65 -40.27 -13.13
CA LYS A 10 13.03 -40.71 -12.92
C LYS A 10 14.03 -39.95 -13.81
N TYR A 11 13.64 -39.55 -15.03
CA TYR A 11 14.47 -38.71 -15.90
C TYR A 11 14.51 -37.24 -15.40
N ALA A 12 13.39 -36.74 -14.90
CA ALA A 12 13.34 -35.43 -14.28
C ALA A 12 14.25 -35.35 -13.03
N SER A 13 14.35 -36.42 -12.25
CA SER A 13 15.19 -36.46 -11.05
C SER A 13 16.70 -36.39 -11.34
N GLU A 14 17.17 -36.73 -12.52
CA GLU A 14 18.59 -36.56 -12.90
C GLU A 14 18.94 -35.07 -13.10
N HIS A 15 17.96 -34.22 -13.43
CA HIS A 15 18.11 -32.77 -13.61
C HIS A 15 17.42 -31.93 -12.53
N TRP A 16 17.21 -32.51 -11.33
CA TRP A 16 16.42 -31.87 -10.24
C TRP A 16 16.91 -30.47 -9.88
N LYS A 17 18.23 -30.19 -9.93
CA LYS A 17 18.80 -28.86 -9.66
C LYS A 17 18.33 -27.83 -10.69
N ALA A 18 18.27 -28.20 -11.97
CA ALA A 18 17.76 -27.29 -13.01
C ALA A 18 16.26 -27.09 -12.90
N LEU A 19 15.50 -28.13 -12.55
CA LEU A 19 14.06 -28.02 -12.29
C LEU A 19 13.78 -27.11 -11.10
N LEU A 20 14.56 -27.24 -10.02
CA LEU A 20 14.43 -26.39 -8.84
C LEU A 20 14.75 -24.92 -9.18
N ALA A 21 15.79 -24.68 -10.00
CA ALA A 21 16.11 -23.34 -10.49
C ALA A 21 14.96 -22.75 -11.34
N ILE A 22 14.36 -23.55 -12.23
CA ILE A 22 13.20 -23.14 -13.03
C ILE A 22 12.04 -22.75 -12.12
N VAL A 23 11.71 -23.56 -11.12
CA VAL A 23 10.62 -23.29 -10.18
C VAL A 23 10.90 -21.99 -9.39
N ALA A 24 12.13 -21.79 -8.92
CA ALA A 24 12.51 -20.57 -8.22
C ALA A 24 12.34 -19.32 -9.10
N ILE A 25 12.75 -19.38 -10.37
CA ILE A 25 12.60 -18.26 -11.30
C ILE A 25 11.11 -18.03 -11.64
N LEU A 26 10.32 -19.09 -11.78
CA LEU A 26 8.87 -18.97 -11.99
C LEU A 26 8.16 -18.30 -10.81
N ILE A 27 8.60 -18.53 -9.58
CA ILE A 27 8.07 -17.82 -8.40
C ILE A 27 8.38 -16.32 -8.50
N VAL A 28 9.60 -15.97 -8.87
CA VAL A 28 9.98 -14.55 -9.09
C VAL A 28 9.15 -13.93 -10.21
N GLN A 29 8.97 -14.64 -11.32
CA GLN A 29 8.16 -14.18 -12.45
C GLN A 29 6.70 -13.96 -12.01
N ALA A 30 6.11 -14.93 -11.31
CA ALA A 30 4.74 -14.81 -10.81
C ALA A 30 4.58 -13.62 -9.85
N TYR A 31 5.56 -13.36 -8.98
CA TYR A 31 5.56 -12.19 -8.13
C TYR A 31 5.56 -10.88 -8.95
N CYS A 32 6.42 -10.78 -9.98
CA CYS A 32 6.46 -9.63 -10.86
C CYS A 32 5.10 -9.42 -11.56
N ASP A 33 4.53 -10.47 -12.14
CA ASP A 33 3.27 -10.42 -12.88
C ASP A 33 2.08 -10.03 -11.98
N LEU A 34 2.06 -10.50 -10.74
CA LEU A 34 1.01 -10.17 -9.76
C LEU A 34 1.17 -8.77 -9.16
N SER A 35 2.38 -8.22 -9.12
CA SER A 35 2.65 -6.89 -8.58
C SER A 35 2.33 -5.76 -9.58
N LEU A 36 2.39 -6.00 -10.88
CA LEU A 36 2.12 -4.98 -11.90
C LEU A 36 0.73 -4.33 -11.81
N PRO A 37 -0.38 -5.10 -11.62
CA PRO A 37 -1.70 -4.50 -11.42
C PRO A 37 -1.79 -3.62 -10.17
N ALA A 38 -1.11 -3.98 -9.08
CA ALA A 38 -1.07 -3.17 -7.86
C ALA A 38 -0.42 -1.80 -8.13
N TYR A 39 0.76 -1.76 -8.76
CA TYR A 39 1.38 -0.48 -9.15
C TYR A 39 0.54 0.34 -10.13
N THR A 40 -0.23 -0.31 -11.00
CA THR A 40 -1.16 0.40 -11.89
C THR A 40 -2.29 1.05 -11.08
N SER A 41 -2.81 0.35 -10.08
CA SER A 41 -3.80 0.89 -9.14
C SER A 41 -3.22 2.07 -8.35
N ASP A 42 -1.99 1.95 -7.85
CA ASP A 42 -1.31 3.00 -7.10
C ASP A 42 -1.10 4.26 -7.94
N ILE A 43 -0.71 4.12 -9.22
CA ILE A 43 -0.59 5.25 -10.16
C ILE A 43 -1.93 5.98 -10.30
N VAL A 44 -3.04 5.25 -10.41
CA VAL A 44 -4.36 5.88 -10.58
C VAL A 44 -4.87 6.47 -9.27
N ASN A 45 -4.86 5.68 -8.19
CA ASN A 45 -5.45 6.10 -6.91
C ASN A 45 -4.57 7.14 -6.23
N VAL A 46 -3.32 6.81 -5.93
CA VAL A 46 -2.42 7.70 -5.20
C VAL A 46 -1.86 8.78 -6.13
N GLY A 47 -1.34 8.38 -7.30
CA GLY A 47 -0.70 9.32 -8.22
C GLY A 47 -1.67 10.34 -8.82
N ILE A 48 -2.83 9.91 -9.32
CA ILE A 48 -3.75 10.81 -10.05
C ILE A 48 -4.83 11.36 -9.13
N GLN A 49 -5.54 10.51 -8.37
CA GLN A 49 -6.68 10.94 -7.56
C GLN A 49 -6.22 11.68 -6.29
N GLN A 50 -5.20 11.14 -5.61
CA GLN A 50 -4.68 11.72 -4.37
C GLN A 50 -3.53 12.73 -4.58
N GLY A 51 -3.13 13.02 -5.85
CA GLY A 51 -2.09 14.01 -6.15
C GLY A 51 -0.71 13.64 -5.61
N GLY A 52 -0.41 12.34 -5.46
CA GLY A 52 0.87 11.82 -4.97
C GLY A 52 0.98 11.70 -3.45
N VAL A 53 -0.09 11.97 -2.71
CA VAL A 53 -0.17 11.75 -1.25
C VAL A 53 -0.44 10.26 -1.01
N GLU A 54 0.54 9.54 -0.46
CA GLU A 54 0.48 8.08 -0.29
C GLU A 54 -0.47 7.67 0.84
N ASP A 55 -0.47 8.42 1.92
CA ASP A 55 -1.32 8.17 3.09
C ASP A 55 -1.78 9.49 3.74
N HIS A 56 -2.61 9.39 4.75
CA HIS A 56 -3.14 10.54 5.49
C HIS A 56 -2.28 10.95 6.69
N ILE A 57 -1.03 10.49 6.77
CA ILE A 57 -0.07 10.99 7.76
C ILE A 57 0.78 12.05 7.08
N PRO A 58 0.59 13.35 7.38
CA PRO A 58 1.34 14.38 6.71
C PRO A 58 2.82 14.36 7.12
N ASP A 59 3.70 14.44 6.14
CA ASP A 59 5.12 14.64 6.36
C ASP A 59 5.42 15.98 7.05
N ALA A 60 4.62 16.98 6.75
CA ALA A 60 4.65 18.30 7.36
C ALA A 60 3.22 18.84 7.49
N ILE A 61 2.95 19.59 8.54
CA ILE A 61 1.66 20.21 8.82
C ILE A 61 1.87 21.56 9.50
N SER A 62 1.04 22.55 9.19
CA SER A 62 1.11 23.87 9.84
C SER A 62 0.83 23.79 11.34
N ALA A 63 1.28 24.78 12.10
CA ALA A 63 0.97 24.84 13.52
C ALA A 63 -0.53 25.05 13.76
N GLU A 64 -1.21 25.76 12.86
CA GLU A 64 -2.65 26.01 12.93
C GLU A 64 -3.46 24.72 12.68
N ASP A 65 -3.12 23.98 11.63
CA ASP A 65 -3.73 22.68 11.34
C ASP A 65 -3.48 21.67 12.46
N MET A 66 -2.26 21.63 12.99
CA MET A 66 -1.93 20.76 14.12
C MET A 66 -2.80 21.09 15.33
N GLU A 67 -2.98 22.38 15.66
CA GLU A 67 -3.89 22.79 16.73
C GLU A 67 -5.33 22.37 16.44
N THR A 68 -5.79 22.53 15.21
CA THR A 68 -7.12 22.10 14.76
C THR A 68 -7.33 20.60 14.95
N LEU A 69 -6.39 19.77 14.50
CA LEU A 69 -6.45 18.32 14.68
C LEU A 69 -6.49 17.91 16.17
N LEU A 70 -5.72 18.60 17.00
CA LEU A 70 -5.70 18.36 18.45
C LEU A 70 -7.04 18.71 19.14
N LEU A 71 -7.87 19.57 18.53
CA LEU A 71 -9.22 19.83 19.05
C LEU A 71 -10.13 18.60 18.91
N PHE A 72 -9.93 17.79 17.89
CA PHE A 72 -10.71 16.58 17.62
C PHE A 72 -10.04 15.29 18.10
N THR A 73 -8.95 15.40 18.87
CA THR A 73 -8.18 14.26 19.35
C THR A 73 -8.27 14.14 20.88
N SER A 74 -8.30 12.93 21.41
CA SER A 74 -8.24 12.70 22.86
C SER A 74 -6.92 13.22 23.45
N GLU A 75 -6.88 13.57 24.73
CA GLU A 75 -5.66 14.07 25.39
C GLU A 75 -4.48 13.08 25.29
N LYS A 76 -4.76 11.78 25.36
CA LYS A 76 -3.77 10.71 25.26
C LYS A 76 -3.21 10.60 23.84
N ASP A 77 -4.10 10.63 22.86
CA ASP A 77 -3.73 10.48 21.46
C ASP A 77 -3.07 11.74 20.92
N GLY A 78 -3.53 12.93 21.35
CA GLY A 78 -2.85 14.20 21.05
C GLY A 78 -1.40 14.24 21.54
N LYS A 79 -1.09 13.69 22.73
CA LYS A 79 0.29 13.53 23.18
C LYS A 79 1.09 12.57 22.30
N THR A 80 0.44 11.52 21.80
CA THR A 80 1.07 10.56 20.88
C THR A 80 1.38 11.24 19.55
N VAL A 81 0.44 11.98 18.98
CA VAL A 81 0.63 12.76 17.75
C VAL A 81 1.78 13.76 17.91
N LEU A 82 1.73 14.64 18.94
CA LEU A 82 2.78 15.62 19.18
C LEU A 82 4.17 14.98 19.40
N SER A 83 4.24 13.79 19.98
CA SER A 83 5.52 13.09 20.16
C SER A 83 6.13 12.58 18.85
N ALA A 84 5.31 12.36 17.84
CA ALA A 84 5.71 11.87 16.52
C ALA A 84 6.28 12.96 15.62
N TYR A 85 5.94 14.20 15.91
CA TYR A 85 6.36 15.37 15.13
C TYR A 85 7.41 16.19 15.88
N GLU A 86 8.17 16.96 15.12
CA GLU A 86 9.08 17.98 15.65
C GLU A 86 8.79 19.33 14.99
N LYS A 87 9.07 20.42 15.72
CA LYS A 87 8.84 21.76 15.21
C LYS A 87 9.91 22.15 14.21
N ASP A 88 9.50 22.67 13.08
CA ASP A 88 10.37 23.25 12.07
C ASP A 88 9.97 24.71 11.81
N ASP A 89 10.87 25.63 12.19
CA ASP A 89 10.70 27.07 12.00
C ASP A 89 11.52 27.59 10.80
N LYS A 90 12.13 26.70 9.98
CA LYS A 90 13.14 27.10 9.00
C LYS A 90 12.81 26.71 7.56
N THR A 91 12.10 25.63 7.36
CA THR A 91 11.88 25.07 6.03
C THR A 91 10.68 25.69 5.36
N TYR A 92 9.68 26.06 6.12
CA TYR A 92 8.38 26.61 5.65
C TYR A 92 8.27 28.10 6.01
N GLU A 93 7.43 28.82 5.28
CA GLU A 93 7.20 30.26 5.57
C GLU A 93 6.51 30.48 6.91
N GLU A 94 5.73 29.49 7.36
CA GLU A 94 5.02 29.47 8.65
C GLU A 94 5.60 28.40 9.58
N GLN A 95 5.26 28.50 10.88
CA GLN A 95 5.62 27.44 11.82
C GLN A 95 4.96 26.14 11.43
N ALA A 96 5.75 25.11 11.24
CA ALA A 96 5.30 23.78 10.84
C ALA A 96 5.77 22.70 11.83
N TYR A 97 5.08 21.57 11.80
CA TYR A 97 5.47 20.33 12.44
C TYR A 97 5.84 19.32 11.39
N VAL A 98 7.01 18.73 11.49
CA VAL A 98 7.55 17.75 10.54
C VAL A 98 7.57 16.38 11.21
N LEU A 99 7.14 15.35 10.50
CA LEU A 99 7.12 13.97 10.97
C LEU A 99 8.56 13.46 11.14
N LYS A 100 8.90 12.93 12.30
CA LYS A 100 10.23 12.41 12.61
C LYS A 100 10.58 11.20 11.75
N ASP A 101 11.80 11.13 11.24
CA ASP A 101 12.25 10.00 10.42
C ASP A 101 12.17 8.67 11.18
N THR A 102 12.40 8.69 12.50
CA THR A 102 12.27 7.49 13.37
C THR A 102 10.83 6.96 13.44
N VAL A 103 9.83 7.75 13.07
CA VAL A 103 8.43 7.34 13.01
C VAL A 103 8.10 6.84 11.61
N LYS A 104 8.62 7.49 10.56
CA LYS A 104 8.46 7.07 9.15
C LYS A 104 8.98 5.65 8.90
N GLU A 105 10.07 5.26 9.57
CA GLU A 105 10.70 3.95 9.44
C GLU A 105 10.02 2.86 10.29
N ASP A 106 9.15 3.23 11.24
CA ASP A 106 8.49 2.32 12.18
C ASP A 106 7.02 2.10 11.77
N THR A 107 6.77 0.99 11.07
CA THR A 107 5.44 0.63 10.55
C THR A 107 4.37 0.57 11.64
N ASP A 108 4.69 0.06 12.84
CA ASP A 108 3.72 -0.04 13.94
C ASP A 108 3.31 1.34 14.46
N ARG A 109 4.25 2.29 14.49
CA ARG A 109 3.96 3.68 14.88
C ARG A 109 3.18 4.42 13.81
N THR A 110 3.52 4.22 12.55
CA THR A 110 2.82 4.81 11.42
C THR A 110 1.38 4.32 11.38
N GLU A 111 1.14 3.01 11.49
CA GLU A 111 -0.20 2.43 11.52
C GLU A 111 -1.03 2.97 12.70
N LYS A 112 -0.41 3.10 13.87
CA LYS A 112 -1.08 3.68 15.03
C LYS A 112 -1.43 5.16 14.84
N LEU A 113 -0.55 5.96 14.24
CA LEU A 113 -0.82 7.37 13.91
C LEU A 113 -1.93 7.50 12.88
N SER A 114 -1.92 6.64 11.87
CA SER A 114 -2.96 6.53 10.86
C SER A 114 -4.33 6.35 11.51
N GLY A 115 -4.47 5.38 12.42
CA GLY A 115 -5.73 5.16 13.16
C GLY A 115 -6.15 6.34 14.05
N ILE A 116 -5.19 7.12 14.58
CA ILE A 116 -5.50 8.29 15.41
C ILE A 116 -5.91 9.50 14.57
N LEU A 117 -5.24 9.74 13.44
CA LEU A 117 -5.38 10.98 12.66
C LEU A 117 -6.57 10.98 11.69
N ALA A 118 -7.00 9.82 11.21
CA ALA A 118 -8.02 9.70 10.17
C ALA A 118 -9.34 10.39 10.54
N ALA A 119 -9.88 10.11 11.72
CA ALA A 119 -11.13 10.72 12.18
C ALA A 119 -11.02 12.23 12.45
N PRO A 120 -10.01 12.75 13.19
CA PRO A 120 -9.76 14.18 13.35
C PRO A 120 -9.65 14.94 12.04
N MET A 121 -8.91 14.41 11.06
CA MET A 121 -8.73 15.03 9.74
C MET A 121 -10.03 15.08 8.94
N MET A 122 -10.80 13.99 8.95
CA MET A 122 -12.11 13.98 8.31
C MET A 122 -13.04 15.02 8.93
N MET A 123 -13.02 15.18 10.24
CA MET A 123 -13.85 16.16 10.92
C MET A 123 -13.39 17.59 10.64
N ALA A 124 -12.09 17.86 10.68
CA ALA A 124 -11.53 19.15 10.33
C ALA A 124 -11.92 19.54 8.89
N ALA A 125 -11.69 18.68 7.91
CA ALA A 125 -12.11 18.89 6.51
C ALA A 125 -13.62 19.12 6.39
N GLY A 126 -14.43 18.36 7.15
CA GLY A 126 -15.89 18.51 7.14
C GLY A 126 -16.36 19.86 7.65
N PHE A 127 -15.75 20.39 8.72
CA PHE A 127 -16.09 21.71 9.27
C PHE A 127 -15.59 22.85 8.39
N GLU A 128 -14.41 22.71 7.75
CA GLU A 128 -13.88 23.70 6.81
C GLU A 128 -14.71 23.77 5.53
N SER A 129 -15.13 22.61 5.00
CA SER A 129 -15.95 22.54 3.78
C SER A 129 -17.44 22.79 3.99
N GLY A 130 -17.92 22.88 5.24
CA GLY A 130 -19.35 23.04 5.58
C GLY A 130 -20.19 21.85 5.11
N SER A 131 -19.70 20.63 5.29
CA SER A 131 -20.40 19.42 4.84
C SER A 131 -21.70 19.19 5.62
N ASP A 132 -22.70 18.57 4.98
CA ASP A 132 -23.99 18.25 5.63
C ASP A 132 -23.81 17.42 6.91
N MET A 133 -22.79 16.58 6.97
CA MET A 133 -22.49 15.75 8.14
C MET A 133 -22.03 16.59 9.34
N THR A 134 -21.30 17.69 9.11
CA THR A 134 -20.83 18.57 10.16
C THR A 134 -21.83 19.67 10.51
N ALA A 135 -22.75 20.02 9.60
CA ALA A 135 -23.79 21.02 9.83
C ALA A 135 -24.71 20.65 11.00
N ASP A 136 -25.16 19.41 11.11
CA ASP A 136 -25.98 18.93 12.23
C ASP A 136 -25.23 19.00 13.57
N ILE A 137 -23.91 18.71 13.53
CA ILE A 137 -23.03 18.77 14.72
C ILE A 137 -22.84 20.24 15.14
N GLU A 138 -22.65 21.12 14.17
CA GLU A 138 -22.51 22.56 14.40
C GLU A 138 -23.77 23.16 15.06
N GLU A 139 -24.96 22.80 14.57
CA GLU A 139 -26.22 23.23 15.14
C GLU A 139 -26.39 22.73 16.58
N GLN A 140 -26.04 21.47 16.85
CA GLN A 140 -26.07 20.90 18.19
C GLN A 140 -25.10 21.59 19.16
N LEU A 141 -23.88 21.91 18.68
CA LEU A 141 -22.88 22.62 19.48
C LEU A 141 -23.33 24.07 19.81
N LYS A 142 -23.84 24.78 18.80
CA LYS A 142 -24.39 26.14 18.98
C LYS A 142 -25.58 26.15 19.96
N ALA A 143 -26.44 25.13 19.91
CA ALA A 143 -27.57 25.00 20.83
C ALA A 143 -27.17 24.76 22.30
N GLN A 144 -25.96 24.28 22.58
CA GLN A 144 -25.45 24.09 23.95
C GLN A 144 -24.82 25.33 24.54
N LEU A 145 -24.60 26.39 23.74
CA LEU A 145 -24.03 27.65 24.21
C LEU A 145 -25.11 28.63 24.61
N PRO A 146 -24.84 29.50 25.61
CA PRO A 146 -25.72 30.64 25.92
C PRO A 146 -25.87 31.54 24.68
N PRO A 147 -27.09 32.01 24.36
CA PRO A 147 -27.33 32.87 23.19
C PRO A 147 -26.46 34.14 23.13
N GLU A 148 -25.99 34.59 24.29
CA GLU A 148 -25.15 35.80 24.44
C GLU A 148 -23.70 35.58 23.97
N MET A 149 -23.27 34.30 23.81
CA MET A 149 -21.92 33.93 23.37
C MET A 149 -21.86 33.59 21.89
N ILE A 150 -23.00 33.46 21.21
CA ILE A 150 -23.04 33.07 19.78
C ILE A 150 -22.97 34.37 18.96
N SER A 151 -21.85 34.57 18.24
CA SER A 151 -21.79 35.58 17.19
C SER A 151 -22.00 34.92 15.82
N GLU A 152 -22.52 35.69 14.84
CA GLU A 152 -22.79 35.16 13.48
C GLU A 152 -21.53 34.65 12.77
N ASP A 153 -20.35 35.15 13.14
CA ASP A 153 -19.04 34.77 12.55
C ASP A 153 -18.29 33.67 13.35
N MET A 154 -18.90 33.12 14.41
CA MET A 154 -18.25 32.14 15.26
C MET A 154 -18.22 30.76 14.61
N THR A 155 -17.00 30.26 14.38
CA THR A 155 -16.80 28.92 13.85
C THR A 155 -16.90 27.82 14.91
N VAL A 156 -17.14 26.59 14.51
CA VAL A 156 -17.12 25.43 15.42
C VAL A 156 -15.76 25.28 16.12
N LEU A 157 -14.68 25.61 15.43
CA LEU A 157 -13.34 25.58 16.00
C LEU A 157 -13.18 26.56 17.17
N ASP A 158 -13.79 27.76 17.07
CA ASP A 158 -13.77 28.74 18.15
C ASP A 158 -14.58 28.24 19.36
N ILE A 159 -15.70 27.57 19.10
CA ILE A 159 -16.52 26.96 20.15
C ILE A 159 -15.72 25.87 20.87
N LEU A 160 -15.07 24.99 20.15
CA LEU A 160 -14.25 23.91 20.71
C LEU A 160 -13.04 24.41 21.49
N LYS A 161 -12.43 25.53 21.07
CA LYS A 161 -11.35 26.20 21.82
C LYS A 161 -11.83 26.75 23.18
N MET A 162 -13.06 27.18 23.24
CA MET A 162 -13.68 27.76 24.48
C MET A 162 -14.26 26.69 25.41
N MET A 163 -14.50 25.47 24.93
CA MET A 163 -15.12 24.40 25.71
C MET A 163 -14.25 23.91 26.86
N PRO A 164 -14.85 23.61 28.03
CA PRO A 164 -14.16 22.90 29.10
C PRO A 164 -13.67 21.52 28.66
N GLN A 165 -12.54 21.10 29.18
CA GLN A 165 -11.87 19.82 28.78
C GLN A 165 -12.80 18.61 28.90
N GLU A 166 -13.65 18.53 29.92
CA GLU A 166 -14.58 17.40 30.11
C GLU A 166 -15.63 17.33 28.99
N GLN A 167 -16.17 18.48 28.56
CA GLN A 167 -17.15 18.55 27.47
C GLN A 167 -16.51 18.26 26.14
N LYS A 168 -15.26 18.73 25.90
CA LYS A 168 -14.47 18.45 24.73
C LYS A 168 -14.20 16.95 24.60
N GLN A 169 -13.81 16.26 25.68
CA GLN A 169 -13.59 14.81 25.66
C GLN A 169 -14.86 14.02 25.35
N ALA A 170 -16.01 14.45 25.91
CA ALA A 170 -17.29 13.82 25.60
C ALA A 170 -17.64 14.00 24.11
N PHE A 171 -17.40 15.16 23.54
CA PHE A 171 -17.61 15.47 22.13
C PHE A 171 -16.69 14.64 21.23
N VAL A 172 -15.39 14.57 21.53
CA VAL A 172 -14.43 13.75 20.77
C VAL A 172 -14.85 12.29 20.79
N SER A 173 -15.27 11.75 21.95
CA SER A 173 -15.69 10.35 22.03
C SER A 173 -17.01 10.07 21.28
N GLU A 174 -17.87 11.05 21.11
CA GLU A 174 -19.07 10.94 20.27
C GLU A 174 -18.72 10.93 18.79
N ILE A 175 -17.77 11.78 18.39
CA ILE A 175 -17.23 11.81 17.02
C ILE A 175 -16.58 10.47 16.68
N GLU A 176 -15.70 9.96 17.54
CA GLU A 176 -15.03 8.66 17.32
C GLU A 176 -16.06 7.56 17.06
N LYS A 177 -17.12 7.47 17.86
CA LYS A 177 -18.18 6.48 17.66
C LYS A 177 -18.91 6.64 16.33
N LYS A 178 -19.24 7.88 15.94
CA LYS A 178 -19.91 8.14 14.65
C LYS A 178 -19.00 7.81 13.46
N THR A 179 -17.70 8.04 13.63
CA THR A 179 -16.70 7.75 12.59
C THR A 179 -16.44 6.25 12.47
N GLU A 180 -16.45 5.50 13.58
CA GLU A 180 -16.34 4.04 13.57
C GLU A 180 -17.48 3.33 12.80
N GLU A 181 -18.65 3.98 12.67
CA GLU A 181 -19.77 3.48 11.88
C GLU A 181 -19.58 3.67 10.36
N LEU A 182 -18.62 4.50 9.95
CA LEU A 182 -18.29 4.75 8.54
C LEU A 182 -17.30 3.72 8.00
N PRO A 183 -17.37 3.39 6.71
CA PRO A 183 -16.33 2.58 6.08
C PRO A 183 -14.96 3.28 6.14
N ASP A 184 -13.92 2.56 6.52
CA ASP A 184 -12.54 3.08 6.63
C ASP A 184 -12.09 3.84 5.37
N THR A 185 -12.49 3.35 4.19
CA THR A 185 -12.17 3.99 2.91
C THR A 185 -12.70 5.42 2.77
N ILE A 186 -13.84 5.74 3.38
CA ILE A 186 -14.39 7.11 3.36
C ILE A 186 -13.59 8.01 4.27
N THR A 187 -13.28 7.53 5.47
CA THR A 187 -12.51 8.27 6.46
C THR A 187 -11.09 8.54 5.97
N GLU A 188 -10.45 7.54 5.39
CA GLU A 188 -9.11 7.65 4.80
C GLU A 188 -9.07 8.63 3.62
N GLN A 189 -10.04 8.57 2.71
CA GLN A 189 -10.10 9.50 1.58
C GLN A 189 -10.32 10.94 2.02
N ALA A 190 -11.18 11.17 3.01
CA ALA A 190 -11.38 12.50 3.57
C ALA A 190 -10.10 13.02 4.23
N ALA A 191 -9.41 12.17 4.98
CA ALA A 191 -8.15 12.51 5.62
C ALA A 191 -7.03 12.81 4.61
N VAL A 192 -6.92 12.05 3.52
CA VAL A 192 -5.97 12.35 2.43
C VAL A 192 -6.28 13.69 1.76
N ASN A 193 -7.56 14.02 1.56
CA ASN A 193 -7.92 15.32 1.00
C ASN A 193 -7.53 16.47 1.95
N TYR A 194 -7.72 16.29 3.25
CA TYR A 194 -7.25 17.26 4.26
C TYR A 194 -5.72 17.47 4.17
N VAL A 195 -4.94 16.38 4.07
CA VAL A 195 -3.48 16.47 3.91
C VAL A 195 -3.08 17.23 2.65
N LYS A 196 -3.84 17.06 1.55
CA LYS A 196 -3.59 17.81 0.30
C LYS A 196 -3.79 19.31 0.49
N GLU A 197 -4.85 19.71 1.19
CA GLU A 197 -5.15 21.11 1.51
C GLU A 197 -4.07 21.68 2.44
N ALA A 198 -3.72 20.97 3.51
CA ALA A 198 -2.65 21.35 4.44
C ALA A 198 -1.28 21.49 3.74
N TYR A 199 -0.97 20.65 2.74
CA TYR A 199 0.26 20.80 1.95
C TYR A 199 0.23 22.02 1.04
N ALA A 200 -0.92 22.32 0.43
CA ALA A 200 -1.07 23.52 -0.41
C ALA A 200 -0.93 24.81 0.43
N ASP A 201 -1.48 24.82 1.65
CA ASP A 201 -1.38 25.97 2.59
C ASP A 201 0.05 26.17 3.08
N LEU A 202 0.82 25.10 3.27
CA LEU A 202 2.25 25.16 3.55
C LEU A 202 3.11 25.59 2.36
N GLY A 203 2.50 25.82 1.17
CA GLY A 203 3.21 26.18 -0.04
C GLY A 203 4.00 25.02 -0.68
N ILE A 204 3.68 23.79 -0.35
CA ILE A 204 4.26 22.60 -0.99
C ILE A 204 3.72 22.50 -2.41
N ASP A 205 4.64 22.37 -3.40
CA ASP A 205 4.27 22.19 -4.79
C ASP A 205 3.65 20.80 -5.02
N MET A 206 2.33 20.78 -5.12
CA MET A 206 1.56 19.54 -5.30
C MET A 206 1.83 18.91 -6.67
N ASP A 207 2.14 19.69 -7.70
CA ASP A 207 2.48 19.16 -9.04
C ASP A 207 3.83 18.44 -9.00
N GLU A 208 4.81 19.00 -8.27
CA GLU A 208 6.11 18.35 -8.06
C GLU A 208 5.97 17.06 -7.24
N LEU A 209 5.17 17.08 -6.18
CA LEU A 209 4.90 15.91 -5.34
C LEU A 209 4.26 14.79 -6.18
N GLN A 210 3.23 15.12 -6.94
CA GLN A 210 2.54 14.19 -7.84
C GLN A 210 3.49 13.62 -8.90
N PHE A 211 4.25 14.48 -9.56
CA PHE A 211 5.22 14.05 -10.59
C PHE A 211 6.27 13.10 -10.01
N ARG A 212 6.82 13.43 -8.85
CA ARG A 212 7.82 12.60 -8.16
C ARG A 212 7.27 11.22 -7.82
N TYR A 213 6.03 11.16 -7.31
CA TYR A 213 5.35 9.90 -7.03
C TYR A 213 5.12 9.07 -8.29
N LEU A 214 4.53 9.68 -9.33
CA LEU A 214 4.25 9.01 -10.60
C LEU A 214 5.53 8.49 -11.27
N PHE A 215 6.59 9.30 -11.27
CA PHE A 215 7.88 8.91 -11.82
C PHE A 215 8.52 7.76 -11.05
N SER A 216 8.51 7.83 -9.73
CA SER A 216 9.05 6.77 -8.84
C SER A 216 8.30 5.44 -9.03
N THR A 217 6.98 5.48 -8.98
CA THR A 217 6.13 4.30 -9.13
C THR A 217 6.19 3.73 -10.55
N GLY A 218 6.19 4.59 -11.56
CA GLY A 218 6.40 4.18 -12.96
C GLY A 218 7.77 3.53 -13.19
N ALA A 219 8.84 4.06 -12.59
CA ALA A 219 10.17 3.47 -12.65
C ALA A 219 10.22 2.09 -11.97
N LYS A 220 9.59 1.93 -10.80
CA LYS A 220 9.45 0.64 -10.12
C LYS A 220 8.70 -0.38 -11.00
N MET A 221 7.62 0.05 -11.65
CA MET A 221 6.81 -0.77 -12.56
C MET A 221 7.62 -1.24 -13.77
N ILE A 222 8.38 -0.35 -14.41
CA ILE A 222 9.27 -0.68 -15.53
C ILE A 222 10.35 -1.66 -15.08
N GLY A 223 10.96 -1.44 -13.92
CA GLY A 223 11.95 -2.35 -13.34
C GLY A 223 11.40 -3.76 -13.10
N LEU A 224 10.19 -3.88 -12.56
CA LEU A 224 9.49 -5.14 -12.35
C LEU A 224 9.15 -5.85 -13.67
N ALA A 225 8.65 -5.12 -14.67
CA ALA A 225 8.37 -5.66 -16.00
C ALA A 225 9.65 -6.19 -16.67
N PHE A 226 10.75 -5.46 -16.54
CA PHE A 226 12.05 -5.90 -17.04
C PHE A 226 12.55 -7.17 -16.32
N LEU A 227 12.40 -7.22 -15.00
CA LEU A 227 12.76 -8.40 -14.20
C LEU A 227 11.94 -9.63 -14.61
N GLY A 228 10.62 -9.47 -14.80
CA GLY A 228 9.71 -10.51 -15.29
C GLY A 228 10.09 -11.01 -16.68
N MET A 229 10.45 -10.10 -17.59
CA MET A 229 10.95 -10.45 -18.94
C MET A 229 12.23 -11.28 -18.86
N VAL A 230 13.22 -10.88 -18.08
CA VAL A 230 14.47 -11.62 -17.88
C VAL A 230 14.19 -13.00 -17.29
N ALA A 231 13.32 -13.08 -16.28
CA ALA A 231 12.90 -14.34 -15.66
C ALA A 231 12.28 -15.28 -16.71
N SER A 232 11.38 -14.79 -17.55
CA SER A 232 10.72 -15.56 -18.62
C SER A 232 11.73 -16.13 -19.63
N VAL A 233 12.69 -15.32 -20.06
CA VAL A 233 13.76 -15.75 -20.98
C VAL A 233 14.63 -16.84 -20.33
N LEU A 234 15.00 -16.66 -19.06
CA LEU A 234 15.80 -17.65 -18.32
C LEU A 234 15.05 -18.98 -18.14
N VAL A 235 13.77 -18.93 -17.82
CA VAL A 235 12.92 -20.14 -17.74
C VAL A 235 12.88 -20.86 -19.07
N GLY A 236 12.63 -20.16 -20.17
CA GLY A 236 12.62 -20.72 -21.51
C GLY A 236 13.95 -21.36 -21.89
N PHE A 237 15.07 -20.71 -21.61
CA PHE A 237 16.40 -21.20 -21.84
C PHE A 237 16.71 -22.48 -21.03
N LEU A 238 16.44 -22.47 -19.73
CA LEU A 238 16.68 -23.62 -18.85
C LEU A 238 15.76 -24.80 -19.22
N ALA A 239 14.49 -24.54 -19.50
CA ALA A 239 13.54 -25.57 -19.92
C ALA A 239 13.96 -26.24 -21.23
N SER A 240 14.37 -25.45 -22.21
CA SER A 240 14.89 -25.97 -23.50
C SER A 240 16.15 -26.83 -23.31
N ARG A 241 17.06 -26.40 -22.44
CA ARG A 241 18.29 -27.15 -22.13
C ARG A 241 17.99 -28.47 -21.43
N VAL A 242 17.08 -28.47 -20.46
CA VAL A 242 16.63 -29.68 -19.75
C VAL A 242 15.93 -30.63 -20.72
N GLY A 243 15.04 -30.12 -21.57
CA GLY A 243 14.33 -30.90 -22.58
C GLY A 243 15.28 -31.55 -23.59
N ALA A 244 16.28 -30.82 -24.09
CA ALA A 244 17.30 -31.35 -25.00
C ALA A 244 18.18 -32.43 -24.33
N ALA A 245 18.58 -32.21 -23.07
CA ALA A 245 19.34 -33.18 -22.29
C ALA A 245 18.55 -34.47 -22.06
N ALA A 246 17.29 -34.36 -21.61
CA ALA A 246 16.41 -35.51 -21.41
C ALA A 246 16.17 -36.28 -22.72
N GLY A 247 15.97 -35.58 -23.85
CA GLY A 247 15.80 -36.20 -25.16
C GLY A 247 17.06 -36.93 -25.65
N ARG A 248 18.24 -36.39 -25.40
CA ARG A 248 19.51 -37.05 -25.68
C ARG A 248 19.68 -38.31 -24.85
N ASP A 249 19.43 -38.22 -23.56
CA ASP A 249 19.64 -39.34 -22.64
C ASP A 249 18.63 -40.48 -22.91
N LEU A 250 17.39 -40.14 -23.25
CA LEU A 250 16.39 -41.12 -23.67
C LEU A 250 16.79 -41.83 -24.94
N ARG A 251 17.21 -41.11 -25.99
CA ARG A 251 17.71 -41.73 -27.25
C ARG A 251 18.88 -42.64 -26.97
N GLY A 252 19.84 -42.22 -26.15
CA GLY A 252 21.01 -43.05 -25.80
C GLY A 252 20.63 -44.35 -25.09
N ARG A 253 19.65 -44.31 -24.18
CA ARG A 253 19.16 -45.52 -23.47
C ARG A 253 18.38 -46.46 -24.40
N VAL A 254 17.50 -45.90 -25.24
CA VAL A 254 16.77 -46.69 -26.26
C VAL A 254 17.74 -47.39 -27.20
N PHE A 255 18.73 -46.66 -27.71
CA PHE A 255 19.75 -47.22 -28.58
C PHE A 255 20.55 -48.34 -27.89
N LYS A 256 21.02 -48.14 -26.67
CA LYS A 256 21.73 -49.18 -25.89
C LYS A 256 20.85 -50.41 -25.64
N LYS A 257 19.54 -50.22 -25.40
CA LYS A 257 18.61 -51.32 -25.19
C LYS A 257 18.39 -52.13 -26.49
N VAL A 258 18.22 -51.44 -27.62
CA VAL A 258 18.03 -52.09 -28.93
C VAL A 258 19.26 -52.84 -29.36
N VAL A 259 20.46 -52.24 -29.23
CA VAL A 259 21.73 -52.91 -29.55
C VAL A 259 22.03 -54.08 -28.62
N GLY A 260 21.51 -54.08 -27.40
CA GLY A 260 21.67 -55.17 -26.43
C GLY A 260 20.74 -56.36 -26.64
N TYR A 261 19.76 -56.27 -27.56
CA TYR A 261 18.92 -57.43 -27.89
C TYR A 261 19.71 -58.48 -28.63
N SER A 262 19.59 -59.75 -28.23
CA SER A 262 20.17 -60.90 -28.92
C SER A 262 19.42 -61.20 -30.21
N SER A 263 20.09 -61.86 -31.19
CA SER A 263 19.46 -62.28 -32.45
C SER A 263 18.16 -63.10 -32.24
N ASN A 264 18.04 -63.81 -31.13
CA ASN A 264 16.87 -64.62 -30.82
C ASN A 264 15.69 -63.75 -30.36
N GLU A 265 15.91 -62.61 -29.68
CA GLU A 265 14.86 -61.68 -29.30
C GLU A 265 14.27 -60.89 -30.48
N PHE A 266 15.09 -60.56 -31.48
CA PHE A 266 14.66 -59.98 -32.75
C PHE A 266 13.79 -60.93 -33.57
N ARG A 267 14.05 -62.22 -33.48
CA ARG A 267 13.31 -63.22 -34.24
C ARG A 267 11.98 -63.65 -33.63
N SER A 268 11.82 -63.50 -32.35
CA SER A 268 10.54 -63.84 -31.65
C SER A 268 9.41 -62.88 -31.89
N GLU A 269 9.69 -61.63 -32.28
CA GLU A 269 8.64 -60.65 -32.59
C GLU A 269 8.08 -60.78 -34.03
N GLU A 270 8.83 -61.37 -34.95
CA GLU A 270 8.36 -61.65 -36.33
C GLU A 270 7.28 -62.73 -36.40
N HIS A 271 7.10 -63.55 -35.35
CA HIS A 271 6.08 -64.59 -35.29
C HIS A 271 4.80 -64.28 -34.55
N THR A 272 4.60 -63.05 -34.10
CA THR A 272 3.41 -62.60 -33.36
C THR A 272 2.61 -61.47 -34.07
N SER A 273 2.75 -61.40 -35.42
CA SER A 273 1.90 -60.54 -36.26
C SER A 273 1.02 -61.38 -37.18
#